data_d5440e6c99ec808c5e1d2c1e9ed8e834
#
_entry.id   d5440e6c99ec808c5e1d2c1e9ed8e834
#
_cell.length_a   1.000
_cell.length_b   1.000
_cell.length_c   1.000
_cell.angle_alpha   90.00
_cell.angle_beta   90.00
_cell.angle_gamma   90.00
#
_symmetry.space_group_name_H-M   'P 1'
#
loop_
_entity.id
_entity.type
_entity.pdbx_description
1 polymer ?
#
loop_
_entity_poly.entity_id
_entity_poly.type
_entity_poly.pdbx_seq_one_letter_code
_entity_poly.pdbx_strand_id
1 'polypeptide(L)'
;MSDNIDDILENDPIADDHTETRDSSGTSINRDKEADQPDDTEVPERSVPSGVTEPSDDEFGHVVASEEIHVSRRDYQVNTFVRTEDRDDIRLGDYVQIPYPDDDSELFAVTDTLRYEPYTDLDDKSDAHNQISAYADLDESEYVQIAELEPLAILHDVGTDDVESGIVNRIPKPNSPARLARSEDCLRTGLNIPGDGIFAGWLSVGGDAMTVDGEKFPYYLSNPGIDRETGEIEDGEPAVFRHALVAGSTGKGKTHFTKNVLRQFVSEKRYPIRHHDTGEEQQRRLNLVIIDPENEYWEMGKDNSAIANDEVIERTLRRHGVKHGGVDNLEVFVPQVAGTNAPSTTESRELSIPFEVVRGRPDLLMPYQPTEITRGAIIDCIDAYFSSFDEQGGYRDRGVSRPTYEDFLAFLTEHDDENSRLRAENDIGGGTWGAVQRRVDRGTFHDVFDEGTDFLPDISDEVFREGQVTVIPTSHINGSKDSLTVLSLLSYIIENKIDDYQVDPAVRNTPLLVAVDEAHNYFSSADSLREEYILRRARAAVKQGRKYKLGLCLITQNPDDVDDDVIKQINTNIFLGLKSEVVDDVSSIPSEFAKDLPNFGKGQAVVKAPDVEAVEVTGLPYCLTKHGN
;
A
#
# COMPACT_ATOMS: atom_id res chain seq x y z
N MET A 1 8.31 31.15 37.04
CA MET A 1 6.94 31.52 37.40
C MET A 1 6.12 30.25 37.15
N SER A 2 6.20 29.29 37.97
CA SER A 2 5.71 28.88 39.31
C SER A 2 4.36 29.48 39.65
N ASP A 3 3.43 28.60 39.81
CA ASP A 3 2.44 28.49 40.89
C ASP A 3 1.31 27.55 40.42
N ASN A 4 1.26 26.37 40.99
CA ASN A 4 0.46 25.90 42.12
C ASN A 4 -1.06 26.06 41.95
N ILE A 5 -1.76 24.96 41.85
CA ILE A 5 -3.04 24.75 42.51
C ILE A 5 -3.13 23.28 42.96
N ASP A 6 -2.80 23.08 44.24
CA ASP A 6 -3.39 22.08 45.13
C ASP A 6 -4.66 22.68 45.74
N ASP A 7 -5.48 21.85 46.31
CA ASP A 7 -6.68 22.05 47.12
C ASP A 7 -8.04 21.89 46.38
N ILE A 8 -8.67 20.79 46.68
CA ILE A 8 -9.93 20.68 47.42
C ILE A 8 -10.22 19.17 47.69
N LEU A 9 -9.86 18.77 48.91
CA LEU A 9 -10.43 17.63 49.62
C LEU A 9 -11.36 18.16 50.71
N GLU A 10 -12.29 17.31 51.15
CA GLU A 10 -13.13 17.35 52.35
C GLU A 10 -14.58 17.84 52.16
N ASN A 11 -15.54 16.91 52.25
CA ASN A 11 -16.35 16.74 53.49
C ASN A 11 -17.45 15.64 53.30
N ASP A 12 -17.32 14.58 54.09
CA ASP A 12 -18.42 13.75 54.59
C ASP A 12 -19.22 14.52 55.69
N PRO A 13 -20.48 14.15 56.01
CA PRO A 13 -20.72 13.31 57.20
C PRO A 13 -21.95 12.34 57.11
N ILE A 14 -21.76 11.10 57.47
CA ILE A 14 -22.27 10.31 58.63
C ILE A 14 -23.63 10.74 59.25
N ALA A 15 -24.54 9.79 59.36
CA ALA A 15 -25.43 9.43 60.51
C ALA A 15 -26.33 8.25 60.09
N ASP A 16 -26.14 7.06 60.59
CA ASP A 16 -26.59 6.45 61.85
C ASP A 16 -28.09 6.15 61.90
N ASP A 17 -28.32 4.88 62.05
CA ASP A 17 -28.99 4.11 63.11
C ASP A 17 -30.49 3.87 63.00
N HIS A 18 -30.87 2.60 62.97
CA HIS A 18 -31.74 1.96 63.96
C HIS A 18 -31.99 0.47 63.68
N THR A 19 -31.48 -0.31 64.59
CA THR A 19 -31.85 -1.66 64.98
C THR A 19 -33.31 -1.80 65.35
N GLU A 20 -33.98 -2.94 65.07
CA GLU A 20 -34.82 -3.65 66.00
C GLU A 20 -34.96 -5.14 65.63
N THR A 21 -34.68 -5.89 66.66
CA THR A 21 -34.82 -7.35 66.88
C THR A 21 -36.28 -7.78 67.22
N ARG A 22 -36.53 -9.03 66.97
CA ARG A 22 -37.38 -10.01 67.74
C ARG A 22 -38.23 -10.89 66.80
N ASP A 23 -38.48 -12.08 67.07
CA ASP A 23 -38.11 -13.17 67.98
C ASP A 23 -38.93 -14.42 67.58
N SER A 24 -38.30 -15.57 67.68
CA SER A 24 -38.72 -16.89 68.08
C SER A 24 -40.12 -17.42 67.87
N SER A 25 -40.19 -18.63 67.34
CA SER A 25 -40.77 -19.87 67.93
C SER A 25 -40.90 -20.92 66.80
N GLY A 26 -40.31 -22.04 66.77
CA GLY A 26 -40.19 -23.11 67.75
C GLY A 26 -41.36 -24.09 67.66
N THR A 27 -41.20 -25.17 66.88
CA THR A 27 -41.74 -26.44 67.29
C THR A 27 -41.14 -27.61 66.52
N SER A 28 -40.43 -28.44 67.24
CA SER A 28 -39.97 -29.76 66.88
C SER A 28 -41.14 -30.76 67.05
N ILE A 29 -41.27 -31.73 66.17
CA ILE A 29 -41.79 -33.10 66.54
C ILE A 29 -41.15 -34.13 65.61
N ASN A 30 -40.69 -35.15 66.26
CA ASN A 30 -39.93 -36.32 65.90
C ASN A 30 -40.73 -37.46 65.22
N ARG A 31 -39.94 -38.35 64.59
CA ARG A 31 -40.02 -39.81 64.48
C ARG A 31 -40.84 -40.42 63.34
N ASP A 32 -40.26 -41.21 62.67
CA ASP A 32 -39.69 -42.54 62.59
C ASP A 32 -40.18 -43.35 61.38
N LYS A 33 -39.18 -44.00 60.71
CA LYS A 33 -39.24 -45.28 59.99
C LYS A 33 -40.11 -45.40 58.72
N GLU A 34 -39.49 -45.71 57.62
CA GLU A 34 -39.14 -47.05 57.15
C GLU A 34 -38.43 -46.98 55.79
N ALA A 35 -37.45 -47.87 55.64
CA ALA A 35 -36.74 -48.07 54.40
C ALA A 35 -37.67 -48.77 53.39
N ASP A 36 -37.71 -48.23 52.18
CA ASP A 36 -38.05 -48.96 50.96
C ASP A 36 -37.08 -48.62 49.83
N GLN A 37 -36.67 -49.65 49.12
CA GLN A 37 -35.67 -49.59 48.04
C GLN A 37 -36.23 -48.86 46.83
N PRO A 38 -35.32 -48.28 45.97
CA PRO A 38 -35.73 -47.41 44.89
C PRO A 38 -36.29 -48.19 43.70
N ASP A 39 -37.47 -47.76 43.33
CA ASP A 39 -38.10 -48.08 42.06
C ASP A 39 -37.27 -47.41 40.92
N ASP A 40 -36.94 -48.20 39.92
CA ASP A 40 -36.30 -47.72 38.65
C ASP A 40 -37.25 -46.76 37.95
N THR A 41 -37.16 -45.47 38.26
CA THR A 41 -37.78 -44.45 37.44
C THR A 41 -36.81 -44.16 36.29
N GLU A 42 -37.13 -44.68 35.10
CA GLU A 42 -36.63 -44.25 33.82
C GLU A 42 -36.60 -42.72 33.78
N VAL A 43 -35.40 -42.16 33.66
CA VAL A 43 -35.19 -40.74 33.29
C VAL A 43 -35.86 -40.58 31.93
N PRO A 44 -36.85 -39.70 31.75
CA PRO A 44 -37.41 -39.49 30.41
C PRO A 44 -36.29 -39.00 29.51
N GLU A 45 -35.96 -39.77 28.48
CA GLU A 45 -35.18 -39.29 27.35
C GLU A 45 -35.82 -37.97 26.91
N ARG A 46 -35.11 -36.87 27.08
CA ARG A 46 -35.48 -35.61 26.45
C ARG A 46 -35.47 -35.88 24.95
N SER A 47 -36.64 -35.99 24.38
CA SER A 47 -36.79 -36.00 22.93
C SER A 47 -36.13 -34.74 22.39
N VAL A 48 -35.03 -34.89 21.68
CA VAL A 48 -34.43 -33.85 20.87
C VAL A 48 -35.53 -33.32 19.96
N PRO A 49 -35.78 -32.00 19.91
CA PRO A 49 -36.76 -31.45 18.99
C PRO A 49 -36.42 -31.92 17.57
N SER A 50 -37.38 -32.51 16.88
CA SER A 50 -37.28 -32.89 15.49
C SER A 50 -37.10 -31.61 14.64
N GLY A 51 -35.88 -31.25 14.32
CA GLY A 51 -35.53 -30.04 13.59
C GLY A 51 -34.06 -29.62 13.73
N VAL A 52 -33.23 -30.36 14.49
CA VAL A 52 -31.79 -30.15 14.47
C VAL A 52 -31.26 -30.83 13.21
N THR A 53 -31.02 -30.05 12.17
CA THR A 53 -30.16 -30.46 11.06
C THR A 53 -28.78 -30.77 11.65
N GLU A 54 -28.18 -31.89 11.25
CA GLU A 54 -26.77 -32.15 11.58
C GLU A 54 -25.95 -30.95 11.16
N PRO A 55 -25.00 -30.45 12.01
CA PRO A 55 -24.17 -29.31 11.65
C PRO A 55 -23.43 -29.61 10.34
N SER A 56 -23.30 -28.60 9.49
CA SER A 56 -22.46 -28.72 8.29
C SER A 56 -20.98 -28.80 8.70
N ASP A 57 -20.14 -29.42 7.88
CA ASP A 57 -18.69 -29.57 8.15
C ASP A 57 -17.97 -28.21 8.35
N ASP A 58 -18.58 -27.11 7.90
CA ASP A 58 -18.03 -25.75 8.00
C ASP A 58 -18.57 -24.96 9.20
N GLU A 59 -19.54 -25.52 9.95
CA GLU A 59 -20.13 -24.88 11.14
C GLU A 59 -19.24 -25.14 12.35
N PHE A 60 -18.69 -24.07 12.93
CA PHE A 60 -17.82 -24.15 14.09
C PHE A 60 -18.47 -23.71 15.40
N GLY A 61 -19.65 -23.12 15.34
CA GLY A 61 -20.31 -22.61 16.53
C GLY A 61 -21.62 -21.87 16.26
N HIS A 62 -22.07 -21.10 17.23
CA HIS A 62 -23.30 -20.31 17.10
C HIS A 62 -23.18 -18.98 17.83
N VAL A 63 -23.98 -18.01 17.38
CA VAL A 63 -24.10 -16.69 18.00
C VAL A 63 -24.56 -16.83 19.45
N VAL A 64 -23.86 -16.16 20.37
CA VAL A 64 -24.13 -16.20 21.82
C VAL A 64 -25.53 -15.71 22.11
N ALA A 65 -26.25 -16.43 23.01
CA ALA A 65 -27.61 -16.07 23.44
C ALA A 65 -27.63 -15.47 24.86
N SER A 66 -26.55 -15.60 25.62
CA SER A 66 -26.47 -15.22 27.04
C SER A 66 -25.81 -13.85 27.25
N GLU A 67 -25.27 -13.23 26.22
CA GLU A 67 -24.64 -11.93 26.28
C GLU A 67 -25.34 -10.92 25.37
N GLU A 68 -25.03 -9.65 25.54
CA GLU A 68 -25.50 -8.60 24.65
C GLU A 68 -24.86 -8.76 23.28
N ILE A 69 -25.69 -8.72 22.26
CA ILE A 69 -25.26 -8.69 20.86
C ILE A 69 -25.74 -7.37 20.29
N HIS A 70 -24.84 -6.54 19.75
CA HIS A 70 -25.24 -5.32 19.09
C HIS A 70 -24.39 -4.99 17.87
N VAL A 71 -25.00 -4.29 16.92
CA VAL A 71 -24.34 -3.63 15.81
C VAL A 71 -24.85 -2.19 15.78
N SER A 72 -23.98 -1.22 15.95
CA SER A 72 -24.31 0.19 15.92
C SER A 72 -23.49 0.91 14.83
N ARG A 73 -23.73 2.21 14.65
CA ARG A 73 -22.92 3.02 13.72
C ARG A 73 -21.52 3.35 14.25
N ARG A 74 -21.18 2.95 15.45
CA ARG A 74 -19.93 3.32 16.13
C ARG A 74 -19.13 2.13 16.59
N ASP A 75 -19.82 1.07 16.97
CA ASP A 75 -19.24 -0.13 17.54
C ASP A 75 -20.14 -1.34 17.26
N TYR A 76 -19.62 -2.50 17.52
CA TYR A 76 -20.29 -3.78 17.37
C TYR A 76 -19.86 -4.73 18.49
N GLN A 77 -20.72 -5.69 18.79
CA GLN A 77 -20.41 -6.84 19.62
C GLN A 77 -21.21 -8.03 19.09
N VAL A 78 -20.53 -8.88 18.33
CA VAL A 78 -21.09 -10.13 17.81
C VAL A 78 -20.19 -11.25 18.28
N ASN A 79 -20.67 -11.99 19.29
CA ASN A 79 -19.93 -13.07 19.93
C ASN A 79 -20.47 -14.42 19.48
N THR A 80 -19.59 -15.37 19.21
CA THR A 80 -19.94 -16.74 18.86
C THR A 80 -19.28 -17.72 19.81
N PHE A 81 -20.04 -18.72 20.28
CA PHE A 81 -19.49 -19.88 20.98
C PHE A 81 -18.85 -20.81 19.96
N VAL A 82 -17.61 -21.19 20.20
CA VAL A 82 -16.88 -22.17 19.40
C VAL A 82 -17.08 -23.57 19.98
N ARG A 83 -17.49 -24.54 19.15
CA ARG A 83 -17.63 -25.94 19.60
C ARG A 83 -16.27 -26.48 20.02
N THR A 84 -16.25 -27.37 21.00
CA THR A 84 -15.00 -27.93 21.57
C THR A 84 -14.15 -28.63 20.51
N GLU A 85 -14.76 -29.29 19.54
CA GLU A 85 -14.10 -30.02 18.45
C GLU A 85 -13.47 -29.10 17.38
N ASP A 86 -13.91 -27.82 17.28
CA ASP A 86 -13.46 -26.87 16.26
C ASP A 86 -12.50 -25.80 16.80
N ARG A 87 -12.12 -25.88 18.08
CA ARG A 87 -11.31 -24.85 18.75
C ARG A 87 -9.92 -24.65 18.14
N ASP A 88 -9.35 -25.72 17.61
CA ASP A 88 -8.03 -25.68 16.97
C ASP A 88 -8.11 -25.20 15.51
N ASP A 89 -9.31 -25.15 14.92
CA ASP A 89 -9.53 -24.82 13.51
C ASP A 89 -9.85 -23.35 13.29
N ILE A 90 -10.27 -22.61 14.34
CA ILE A 90 -10.59 -21.18 14.29
C ILE A 90 -9.37 -20.33 14.63
N ARG A 91 -9.07 -19.34 13.79
CA ARG A 91 -7.94 -18.43 13.95
C ARG A 91 -8.39 -16.96 13.90
N LEU A 92 -7.57 -16.08 14.45
CA LEU A 92 -7.70 -14.63 14.23
C LEU A 92 -7.57 -14.34 12.73
N GLY A 93 -8.48 -13.52 12.20
CA GLY A 93 -8.52 -13.17 10.80
C GLY A 93 -9.33 -14.13 9.92
N ASP A 94 -9.84 -15.25 10.44
CA ASP A 94 -10.74 -16.13 9.69
C ASP A 94 -12.05 -15.42 9.34
N TYR A 95 -12.52 -15.59 8.10
CA TYR A 95 -13.79 -15.03 7.65
C TYR A 95 -14.95 -15.96 7.97
N VAL A 96 -16.03 -15.37 8.47
CA VAL A 96 -17.19 -16.07 9.04
C VAL A 96 -18.46 -15.62 8.36
N GLN A 97 -19.38 -16.54 8.16
CA GLN A 97 -20.74 -16.30 7.67
C GLN A 97 -21.77 -16.71 8.72
N ILE A 98 -22.78 -15.85 8.94
CA ILE A 98 -23.89 -16.11 9.87
C ILE A 98 -25.21 -15.84 9.15
N PRO A 99 -26.06 -16.85 8.89
CA PRO A 99 -27.30 -16.67 8.15
C PRO A 99 -28.33 -15.86 8.95
N TYR A 100 -29.11 -15.05 8.24
CA TYR A 100 -30.32 -14.44 8.76
C TYR A 100 -31.51 -15.35 8.43
N PRO A 101 -32.19 -15.92 9.41
CA PRO A 101 -33.19 -16.94 9.16
C PRO A 101 -34.48 -16.44 8.49
N ASP A 102 -34.61 -15.17 8.24
CA ASP A 102 -35.82 -14.56 7.69
C ASP A 102 -35.72 -14.30 6.18
N ASP A 103 -34.50 -14.42 5.59
CA ASP A 103 -34.22 -14.21 4.17
C ASP A 103 -32.94 -14.95 3.74
N ASP A 104 -32.61 -14.89 2.45
CA ASP A 104 -31.42 -15.53 1.88
C ASP A 104 -30.16 -14.64 2.03
N SER A 105 -30.03 -13.92 3.16
CA SER A 105 -28.89 -13.07 3.45
C SER A 105 -28.06 -13.64 4.58
N GLU A 106 -26.77 -13.32 4.58
CA GLU A 106 -25.82 -13.71 5.61
C GLU A 106 -24.98 -12.52 6.07
N LEU A 107 -24.67 -12.45 7.37
CA LEU A 107 -23.64 -11.56 7.88
C LEU A 107 -22.29 -12.15 7.46
N PHE A 108 -21.46 -11.34 6.84
CA PHE A 108 -20.05 -11.63 6.57
C PHE A 108 -19.20 -10.85 7.57
N ALA A 109 -18.33 -11.54 8.29
CA ALA A 109 -17.55 -10.98 9.37
C ALA A 109 -16.13 -11.58 9.39
N VAL A 110 -15.23 -10.98 10.15
CA VAL A 110 -13.89 -11.52 10.43
C VAL A 110 -13.74 -11.77 11.93
N THR A 111 -13.00 -12.80 12.29
CA THR A 111 -12.66 -13.11 13.68
C THR A 111 -11.62 -12.14 14.20
N ASP A 112 -12.00 -11.21 15.07
CA ASP A 112 -11.15 -10.17 15.66
C ASP A 112 -10.48 -10.62 16.96
N THR A 113 -11.23 -11.31 17.84
CA THR A 113 -10.72 -11.74 19.15
C THR A 113 -11.13 -13.17 19.46
N LEU A 114 -10.19 -13.95 19.99
CA LEU A 114 -10.46 -15.27 20.57
C LEU A 114 -10.14 -15.26 22.05
N ARG A 115 -11.09 -15.73 22.87
CA ARG A 115 -10.90 -15.81 24.33
C ARG A 115 -11.52 -17.06 24.92
N TYR A 116 -10.99 -17.49 26.06
CA TYR A 116 -11.58 -18.52 26.90
C TYR A 116 -12.28 -17.90 28.10
N GLU A 117 -13.48 -18.36 28.39
CA GLU A 117 -14.21 -18.03 29.63
C GLU A 117 -14.49 -19.28 30.44
N PRO A 118 -14.34 -19.23 31.78
CA PRO A 118 -14.70 -20.37 32.63
C PRO A 118 -16.18 -20.67 32.55
N TYR A 119 -16.56 -21.94 32.48
CA TYR A 119 -17.97 -22.38 32.39
C TYR A 119 -18.77 -22.16 33.68
N THR A 120 -18.12 -21.96 34.83
CA THR A 120 -18.76 -21.84 36.13
C THR A 120 -18.62 -20.45 36.71
N ASP A 121 -19.75 -19.87 37.16
CA ASP A 121 -19.80 -18.76 38.11
C ASP A 121 -19.27 -19.24 39.49
N LEU A 122 -17.97 -19.31 39.65
CA LEU A 122 -17.35 -19.54 40.94
C LEU A 122 -17.23 -18.19 41.66
N ASP A 123 -17.88 -18.06 42.81
CA ASP A 123 -17.83 -16.90 43.70
C ASP A 123 -16.37 -16.58 44.17
N ASP A 124 -15.48 -17.57 44.10
CA ASP A 124 -14.05 -17.40 44.37
C ASP A 124 -13.17 -17.98 43.26
N LYS A 125 -12.96 -17.15 42.22
CA LYS A 125 -12.13 -17.50 41.07
C LYS A 125 -10.67 -17.82 41.45
N SER A 126 -10.17 -17.32 42.60
CA SER A 126 -8.79 -17.52 43.03
C SER A 126 -8.50 -18.93 43.54
N ASP A 127 -9.43 -19.51 44.28
CA ASP A 127 -9.28 -20.88 44.81
C ASP A 127 -9.46 -21.94 43.73
N ALA A 128 -10.36 -21.72 42.78
CA ALA A 128 -10.53 -22.59 41.63
C ALA A 128 -9.29 -22.56 40.72
N HIS A 129 -8.76 -21.37 40.43
CA HIS A 129 -7.57 -21.23 39.61
C HIS A 129 -6.36 -21.91 40.25
N ASN A 130 -6.18 -21.80 41.56
CA ASN A 130 -5.11 -22.48 42.30
C ASN A 130 -5.27 -24.01 42.31
N GLN A 131 -6.50 -24.53 42.39
CA GLN A 131 -6.76 -25.97 42.31
C GLN A 131 -6.53 -26.51 40.90
N ILE A 132 -7.01 -25.83 39.87
CA ILE A 132 -6.83 -26.21 38.45
C ILE A 132 -5.33 -26.16 38.07
N SER A 133 -4.62 -25.13 38.51
CA SER A 133 -3.17 -24.99 38.23
C SER A 133 -2.31 -26.05 38.96
N ALA A 134 -2.82 -26.70 39.97
CA ALA A 134 -2.11 -27.76 40.71
C ALA A 134 -2.21 -29.16 40.06
N TYR A 135 -3.15 -29.36 39.14
CA TYR A 135 -3.33 -30.60 38.38
C TYR A 135 -2.95 -30.34 36.92
N ALA A 136 -1.97 -31.07 36.43
CA ALA A 136 -1.31 -30.83 35.13
C ALA A 136 -2.20 -31.12 33.88
N ASP A 137 -3.39 -31.61 34.03
CA ASP A 137 -4.35 -31.82 32.94
C ASP A 137 -5.50 -30.83 33.11
N LEU A 138 -5.38 -29.66 32.47
CA LEU A 138 -6.50 -28.72 32.30
C LEU A 138 -7.50 -29.38 31.35
N ASP A 139 -8.69 -29.71 31.86
CA ASP A 139 -9.78 -30.17 31.02
C ASP A 139 -10.44 -28.97 30.33
N GLU A 140 -10.22 -28.85 29.03
CA GLU A 140 -10.79 -27.76 28.19
C GLU A 140 -12.33 -27.73 28.26
N SER A 141 -12.97 -28.83 28.69
CA SER A 141 -14.42 -28.89 28.88
C SER A 141 -14.94 -27.94 29.99
N GLU A 142 -14.06 -27.42 30.85
CA GLU A 142 -14.41 -26.44 31.89
C GLU A 142 -14.43 -25.00 31.39
N TYR A 143 -14.03 -24.76 30.13
CA TYR A 143 -13.98 -23.46 29.50
C TYR A 143 -14.84 -23.42 28.25
N VAL A 144 -15.35 -22.23 27.95
CA VAL A 144 -16.01 -21.90 26.70
C VAL A 144 -15.04 -21.03 25.89
N GLN A 145 -14.80 -21.37 24.65
CA GLN A 145 -14.11 -20.48 23.72
C GLN A 145 -15.13 -19.57 23.02
N ILE A 146 -14.86 -18.28 23.05
CA ILE A 146 -15.65 -17.25 22.40
C ILE A 146 -14.82 -16.60 21.30
N ALA A 147 -15.38 -16.51 20.11
CA ALA A 147 -14.89 -15.70 19.02
C ALA A 147 -15.71 -14.41 18.93
N GLU A 148 -15.06 -13.27 19.06
CA GLU A 148 -15.64 -11.95 18.77
C GLU A 148 -15.45 -11.65 17.30
N LEU A 149 -16.53 -11.27 16.64
CA LEU A 149 -16.56 -11.05 15.20
C LEU A 149 -16.71 -9.58 14.85
N GLU A 150 -15.88 -9.08 13.95
CA GLU A 150 -16.05 -7.79 13.31
C GLU A 150 -16.92 -7.93 12.07
N PRO A 151 -18.14 -7.35 12.05
CA PRO A 151 -19.03 -7.35 10.90
C PRO A 151 -18.48 -6.51 9.75
N LEU A 152 -18.29 -7.10 8.57
CA LEU A 152 -17.78 -6.43 7.37
C LEU A 152 -18.92 -6.06 6.40
N ALA A 153 -19.79 -7.01 6.06
CA ALA A 153 -20.86 -6.82 5.08
C ALA A 153 -22.08 -7.70 5.37
N ILE A 154 -23.21 -7.39 4.73
CA ILE A 154 -24.32 -8.31 4.56
C ILE A 154 -24.28 -8.82 3.12
N LEU A 155 -24.21 -10.13 2.95
CA LEU A 155 -24.30 -10.78 1.65
C LEU A 155 -25.75 -11.12 1.38
N HIS A 156 -26.24 -10.78 0.19
CA HIS A 156 -27.56 -11.10 -0.32
C HIS A 156 -27.47 -12.16 -1.40
N ASP A 157 -28.55 -12.93 -1.59
CA ASP A 157 -28.66 -13.96 -2.61
C ASP A 157 -27.54 -15.02 -2.55
N VAL A 158 -27.12 -15.36 -1.33
CA VAL A 158 -26.07 -16.35 -1.06
C VAL A 158 -26.48 -17.73 -1.62
N GLY A 159 -25.56 -18.36 -2.35
CA GLY A 159 -25.80 -19.64 -3.03
C GLY A 159 -26.31 -19.48 -4.46
N THR A 160 -26.36 -18.28 -4.99
CA THR A 160 -26.59 -17.96 -6.42
C THR A 160 -25.32 -17.48 -7.06
N ASP A 161 -25.31 -17.34 -8.41
CA ASP A 161 -24.18 -16.77 -9.15
C ASP A 161 -24.09 -15.23 -9.02
N ASP A 162 -25.09 -14.59 -8.39
CA ASP A 162 -25.23 -13.12 -8.27
C ASP A 162 -25.25 -12.67 -6.79
N VAL A 163 -24.24 -13.03 -6.01
CA VAL A 163 -24.09 -12.57 -4.63
C VAL A 163 -23.80 -11.07 -4.58
N GLU A 164 -24.62 -10.32 -3.84
CA GLU A 164 -24.46 -8.87 -3.68
C GLU A 164 -24.03 -8.50 -2.27
N SER A 165 -23.21 -7.45 -2.13
CA SER A 165 -22.75 -6.92 -0.84
C SER A 165 -23.56 -5.70 -0.44
N GLY A 166 -23.98 -5.65 0.84
CA GLY A 166 -24.70 -4.54 1.46
C GLY A 166 -24.06 -4.08 2.76
N ILE A 167 -24.44 -2.86 3.17
CA ILE A 167 -23.98 -2.29 4.45
C ILE A 167 -24.61 -3.04 5.61
N VAL A 168 -23.81 -3.34 6.65
CA VAL A 168 -24.30 -3.95 7.89
C VAL A 168 -25.31 -3.01 8.57
N ASN A 169 -26.57 -3.41 8.61
CA ASN A 169 -27.69 -2.61 9.12
C ASN A 169 -28.64 -3.38 10.07
N ARG A 170 -28.32 -4.63 10.36
CA ARG A 170 -29.09 -5.52 11.27
C ARG A 170 -28.15 -6.50 11.97
N ILE A 171 -28.60 -7.07 13.07
CA ILE A 171 -27.86 -8.05 13.86
C ILE A 171 -28.30 -9.47 13.55
N PRO A 172 -27.43 -10.48 13.63
CA PRO A 172 -27.82 -11.88 13.56
C PRO A 172 -28.66 -12.27 14.77
N LYS A 173 -29.48 -13.31 14.63
CA LYS A 173 -30.28 -13.82 15.78
C LYS A 173 -29.42 -14.66 16.71
N PRO A 174 -29.68 -14.61 18.03
CA PRO A 174 -29.06 -15.55 18.98
C PRO A 174 -29.28 -17.00 18.52
N ASN A 175 -28.28 -17.83 18.72
CA ASN A 175 -28.21 -19.23 18.28
C ASN A 175 -28.20 -19.44 16.75
N SER A 176 -28.01 -18.40 15.93
CA SER A 176 -27.72 -18.62 14.52
C SER A 176 -26.38 -19.35 14.37
N PRO A 177 -26.28 -20.33 13.45
CA PRO A 177 -25.00 -21.02 13.21
C PRO A 177 -23.96 -20.09 12.65
N ALA A 178 -22.71 -20.24 13.09
CA ALA A 178 -21.55 -19.54 12.56
C ALA A 178 -20.70 -20.53 11.75
N ARG A 179 -20.38 -20.18 10.51
CA ARG A 179 -19.65 -21.02 9.57
C ARG A 179 -18.40 -20.31 9.06
N LEU A 180 -17.34 -21.04 8.75
CA LEU A 180 -16.20 -20.50 8.02
C LEU A 180 -16.62 -20.16 6.58
N ALA A 181 -16.26 -18.96 6.12
CA ALA A 181 -16.50 -18.54 4.75
C ALA A 181 -15.52 -19.27 3.81
N ARG A 182 -16.03 -20.24 3.06
CA ARG A 182 -15.23 -21.07 2.11
C ARG A 182 -15.74 -21.01 0.68
N SER A 183 -16.78 -20.21 0.41
CA SER A 183 -17.25 -19.96 -0.95
C SER A 183 -16.43 -18.85 -1.62
N GLU A 184 -16.03 -19.06 -2.87
CA GLU A 184 -15.30 -18.04 -3.65
C GLU A 184 -16.13 -16.77 -3.81
N ASP A 185 -17.42 -16.90 -4.16
CA ASP A 185 -18.30 -15.75 -4.41
C ASP A 185 -18.53 -14.95 -3.13
N CYS A 186 -18.71 -15.61 -1.98
CA CYS A 186 -18.90 -14.96 -0.69
C CYS A 186 -17.62 -14.21 -0.25
N LEU A 187 -16.45 -14.80 -0.41
CA LEU A 187 -15.18 -14.16 -0.08
C LEU A 187 -14.91 -12.96 -1.00
N ARG A 188 -15.14 -13.11 -2.33
CA ARG A 188 -14.95 -12.01 -3.28
C ARG A 188 -15.89 -10.86 -2.98
N THR A 189 -17.17 -11.15 -2.82
CA THR A 189 -18.21 -10.15 -2.60
C THR A 189 -18.08 -9.51 -1.22
N GLY A 190 -17.83 -10.31 -0.17
CA GLY A 190 -17.69 -9.83 1.20
C GLY A 190 -16.48 -8.93 1.42
N LEU A 191 -15.38 -9.21 0.74
CA LEU A 191 -14.14 -8.41 0.78
C LEU A 191 -14.04 -7.40 -0.36
N ASN A 192 -15.00 -7.38 -1.27
CA ASN A 192 -14.98 -6.57 -2.50
C ASN A 192 -13.72 -6.80 -3.36
N ILE A 193 -13.25 -8.06 -3.42
CA ILE A 193 -12.07 -8.45 -4.22
C ILE A 193 -12.51 -8.72 -5.66
N PRO A 194 -11.89 -8.08 -6.67
CA PRO A 194 -12.23 -8.34 -8.08
C PRO A 194 -11.90 -9.76 -8.51
N GLY A 195 -12.63 -10.27 -9.51
CA GLY A 195 -12.44 -11.61 -10.08
C GLY A 195 -11.15 -11.74 -10.91
N ASP A 196 -10.64 -10.62 -11.41
CA ASP A 196 -9.40 -10.53 -12.18
C ASP A 196 -8.70 -9.18 -11.94
N GLY A 197 -7.51 -9.00 -12.48
CA GLY A 197 -6.76 -7.74 -12.35
C GLY A 197 -5.27 -7.95 -12.19
N ILE A 198 -4.67 -7.17 -11.31
CA ILE A 198 -3.26 -7.27 -10.95
C ILE A 198 -3.12 -8.27 -9.81
N PHE A 199 -2.60 -9.45 -10.11
CA PHE A 199 -2.35 -10.48 -9.09
C PHE A 199 -1.31 -9.98 -8.09
N ALA A 200 -1.69 -9.88 -6.82
CA ALA A 200 -0.82 -9.44 -5.73
C ALA A 200 -0.38 -10.57 -4.77
N GLY A 201 -1.02 -11.73 -4.85
CA GLY A 201 -0.69 -12.88 -4.01
C GLY A 201 -1.90 -13.78 -3.78
N TRP A 202 -1.79 -14.65 -2.80
CA TRP A 202 -2.87 -15.49 -2.31
C TRP A 202 -3.44 -14.89 -1.05
N LEU A 203 -4.75 -14.74 -0.95
CA LEU A 203 -5.41 -14.36 0.30
C LEU A 203 -4.95 -15.30 1.40
N SER A 204 -4.58 -14.79 2.56
CA SER A 204 -4.03 -15.60 3.65
C SER A 204 -4.52 -15.15 5.01
N VAL A 205 -4.42 -16.06 5.97
CA VAL A 205 -4.73 -15.84 7.39
C VAL A 205 -3.59 -16.45 8.19
N GLY A 206 -2.93 -15.64 9.03
CA GLY A 206 -1.81 -16.10 9.86
C GLY A 206 -0.63 -16.67 9.07
N GLY A 207 -0.42 -16.23 7.83
CA GLY A 207 0.65 -16.69 6.94
C GLY A 207 0.29 -17.86 6.03
N ASP A 208 -0.84 -18.52 6.26
CA ASP A 208 -1.30 -19.64 5.46
C ASP A 208 -2.27 -19.16 4.37
N ALA A 209 -1.98 -19.51 3.12
CA ALA A 209 -2.87 -19.19 2.01
C ALA A 209 -4.21 -19.89 2.17
N MET A 210 -5.30 -19.13 2.10
CA MET A 210 -6.65 -19.67 2.09
C MET A 210 -6.89 -20.55 0.87
N THR A 211 -7.70 -21.58 1.05
CA THR A 211 -8.08 -22.51 -0.02
C THR A 211 -9.60 -22.57 -0.14
N VAL A 212 -10.06 -22.52 -1.39
CA VAL A 212 -11.45 -22.73 -1.77
C VAL A 212 -11.47 -23.92 -2.75
N ASP A 213 -12.29 -24.92 -2.49
CA ASP A 213 -12.35 -26.15 -3.29
C ASP A 213 -10.98 -26.83 -3.51
N GLY A 214 -10.07 -26.71 -2.52
CA GLY A 214 -8.72 -27.27 -2.56
C GLY A 214 -7.71 -26.48 -3.39
N GLU A 215 -8.07 -25.31 -3.91
CA GLU A 215 -7.19 -24.39 -4.62
C GLU A 215 -6.96 -23.10 -3.82
N LYS A 216 -5.74 -22.53 -3.93
CA LYS A 216 -5.43 -21.27 -3.27
C LYS A 216 -6.26 -20.13 -3.85
N PHE A 217 -6.78 -19.29 -2.96
CA PHE A 217 -7.62 -18.17 -3.35
C PHE A 217 -6.77 -16.96 -3.80
N PRO A 218 -6.90 -16.50 -5.08
CA PRO A 218 -6.09 -15.41 -5.60
C PRO A 218 -6.64 -14.04 -5.18
N TYR A 219 -5.74 -13.15 -4.78
CA TYR A 219 -6.04 -11.75 -4.52
C TYR A 219 -5.61 -10.88 -5.70
N TYR A 220 -6.53 -10.06 -6.20
CA TYR A 220 -6.27 -9.13 -7.29
C TYR A 220 -6.55 -7.69 -6.88
N LEU A 221 -5.75 -6.77 -7.43
CA LEU A 221 -6.07 -5.34 -7.42
C LEU A 221 -6.86 -5.00 -8.69
N SER A 222 -7.96 -4.30 -8.55
CA SER A 222 -8.79 -3.87 -9.67
C SER A 222 -8.00 -2.99 -10.64
N ASN A 223 -7.91 -3.41 -11.89
CA ASN A 223 -7.19 -2.66 -12.92
C ASN A 223 -7.98 -2.64 -14.25
N PRO A 224 -9.17 -2.04 -14.25
CA PRO A 224 -9.99 -1.94 -15.45
C PRO A 224 -9.28 -1.14 -16.54
N GLY A 225 -9.64 -1.41 -17.77
CA GLY A 225 -9.10 -0.75 -18.95
C GLY A 225 -10.11 -0.80 -20.08
N ILE A 226 -9.62 -0.93 -21.30
CA ILE A 226 -10.45 -1.14 -22.46
C ILE A 226 -10.44 -2.63 -22.77
N ASP A 227 -11.62 -3.24 -22.78
CA ASP A 227 -11.79 -4.62 -23.19
C ASP A 227 -11.31 -4.80 -24.63
N ARG A 228 -10.53 -5.84 -24.87
CA ARG A 228 -9.88 -6.07 -26.16
C ARG A 228 -10.84 -6.57 -27.23
N GLU A 229 -11.88 -7.31 -26.84
CA GLU A 229 -12.82 -7.95 -27.75
C GLU A 229 -13.99 -7.03 -28.08
N THR A 230 -14.57 -6.39 -27.07
CA THR A 230 -15.72 -5.49 -27.22
C THR A 230 -15.31 -4.06 -27.54
N GLY A 231 -14.12 -3.62 -27.11
CA GLY A 231 -13.66 -2.23 -27.20
C GLY A 231 -14.35 -1.30 -26.20
N GLU A 232 -15.13 -1.85 -25.27
CA GLU A 232 -15.79 -1.10 -24.22
C GLU A 232 -14.83 -0.76 -23.08
N ILE A 233 -15.09 0.35 -22.38
CA ILE A 233 -14.34 0.73 -21.18
C ILE A 233 -14.92 -0.03 -20.01
N GLU A 234 -14.10 -0.86 -19.37
CA GLU A 234 -14.47 -1.57 -18.14
C GLU A 234 -14.77 -0.56 -17.02
N ASP A 235 -15.77 -0.82 -16.22
CA ASP A 235 -16.13 0.04 -15.08
C ASP A 235 -15.06 0.03 -13.98
N GLY A 236 -14.87 1.17 -13.34
CA GLY A 236 -13.96 1.34 -12.22
C GLY A 236 -12.70 2.14 -12.55
N GLU A 237 -11.83 2.24 -11.58
CA GLU A 237 -10.58 3.00 -11.70
C GLU A 237 -9.37 2.08 -11.65
N PRO A 238 -8.48 2.14 -12.68
CA PRO A 238 -7.31 1.28 -12.73
C PRO A 238 -6.36 1.49 -11.56
N ALA A 239 -5.95 0.42 -10.87
CA ALA A 239 -4.95 0.45 -9.80
C ALA A 239 -3.66 1.13 -10.22
N VAL A 240 -3.27 0.98 -11.49
CA VAL A 240 -2.06 1.58 -12.06
C VAL A 240 -1.98 3.10 -11.90
N PHE A 241 -3.14 3.81 -11.85
CA PHE A 241 -3.18 5.27 -11.69
C PHE A 241 -3.64 5.72 -10.29
N ARG A 242 -3.88 4.79 -9.37
CA ARG A 242 -4.29 5.10 -7.99
C ARG A 242 -3.11 5.30 -7.04
N HIS A 243 -1.90 5.27 -7.57
CA HIS A 243 -0.64 5.31 -6.85
C HIS A 243 -0.49 4.17 -5.83
N ALA A 244 0.72 3.65 -5.70
CA ALA A 244 1.02 2.54 -4.81
C ALA A 244 2.23 2.83 -3.93
N LEU A 245 2.20 2.31 -2.70
CA LEU A 245 3.34 2.21 -1.81
C LEU A 245 3.63 0.73 -1.57
N VAL A 246 4.87 0.32 -1.75
CA VAL A 246 5.35 -1.00 -1.35
C VAL A 246 6.43 -0.80 -0.30
N ALA A 247 6.12 -1.14 0.95
CA ALA A 247 7.04 -0.97 2.06
C ALA A 247 7.42 -2.32 2.69
N GLY A 248 8.67 -2.46 3.12
CA GLY A 248 9.11 -3.68 3.78
C GLY A 248 10.58 -3.64 4.16
N SER A 249 10.90 -4.14 5.35
CA SER A 249 12.26 -4.20 5.86
C SER A 249 13.17 -5.12 5.02
N THR A 250 14.47 -4.90 5.11
CA THR A 250 15.47 -5.72 4.42
C THR A 250 15.27 -7.21 4.72
N GLY A 251 15.31 -8.04 3.68
CA GLY A 251 15.18 -9.51 3.78
C GLY A 251 13.73 -10.02 3.84
N LYS A 252 12.72 -9.16 3.92
CA LYS A 252 11.30 -9.56 3.89
C LYS A 252 10.76 -9.86 2.49
N GLY A 253 11.59 -9.70 1.45
CA GLY A 253 11.25 -10.05 0.06
C GLY A 253 10.64 -8.91 -0.75
N LYS A 254 10.86 -7.65 -0.34
CA LYS A 254 10.36 -6.44 -1.01
C LYS A 254 10.57 -6.44 -2.53
N THR A 255 11.83 -6.51 -2.99
CA THR A 255 12.15 -6.48 -4.44
C THR A 255 11.50 -7.63 -5.20
N HIS A 256 11.47 -8.84 -4.62
CA HIS A 256 10.83 -10.01 -5.21
C HIS A 256 9.32 -9.80 -5.38
N PHE A 257 8.63 -9.37 -4.32
CA PHE A 257 7.21 -9.08 -4.33
C PHE A 257 6.89 -7.96 -5.33
N THR A 258 7.66 -6.88 -5.29
CA THR A 258 7.49 -5.74 -6.20
C THR A 258 7.67 -6.13 -7.67
N LYS A 259 8.72 -6.89 -8.03
CA LYS A 259 8.90 -7.41 -9.41
C LYS A 259 7.69 -8.23 -9.85
N ASN A 260 7.13 -9.07 -8.96
CA ASN A 260 5.95 -9.88 -9.27
C ASN A 260 4.72 -9.00 -9.57
N VAL A 261 4.45 -8.00 -8.74
CA VAL A 261 3.35 -7.04 -8.95
C VAL A 261 3.59 -6.20 -10.22
N LEU A 262 4.78 -5.63 -10.39
CA LEU A 262 5.10 -4.82 -11.58
C LEU A 262 4.99 -5.63 -12.88
N ARG A 263 5.34 -6.94 -12.85
CA ARG A 263 5.16 -7.84 -14.00
C ARG A 263 3.70 -7.93 -14.45
N GLN A 264 2.74 -7.85 -13.51
CA GLN A 264 1.32 -7.90 -13.84
C GLN A 264 0.83 -6.65 -14.57
N PHE A 265 1.42 -5.48 -14.32
CA PHE A 265 1.07 -4.26 -15.05
C PHE A 265 1.52 -4.30 -16.52
N VAL A 266 2.52 -5.11 -16.86
CA VAL A 266 2.98 -5.29 -18.24
C VAL A 266 2.00 -6.18 -19.00
N SER A 267 1.10 -5.58 -19.77
CA SER A 267 0.00 -6.27 -20.46
C SER A 267 -0.38 -5.59 -21.75
N GLU A 268 -1.22 -6.27 -22.56
CA GLU A 268 -1.86 -5.71 -23.74
C GLU A 268 -3.05 -4.78 -23.42
N LYS A 269 -3.38 -4.60 -22.13
CA LYS A 269 -4.47 -3.72 -21.68
C LYS A 269 -4.20 -2.28 -22.13
N ARG A 270 -5.24 -1.60 -22.60
CA ARG A 270 -5.18 -0.23 -23.08
C ARG A 270 -5.98 0.68 -22.16
N TYR A 271 -5.56 1.93 -22.12
CA TYR A 271 -6.22 2.95 -21.30
C TYR A 271 -6.61 4.13 -22.18
N PRO A 272 -7.80 4.72 -21.97
CA PRO A 272 -8.18 5.93 -22.67
C PRO A 272 -7.32 7.12 -22.23
N ILE A 273 -6.74 7.81 -23.20
CA ILE A 273 -5.96 9.03 -22.95
C ILE A 273 -6.33 10.08 -24.00
N ARG A 274 -6.48 11.32 -23.57
CA ARG A 274 -6.78 12.44 -24.47
C ARG A 274 -5.47 12.97 -25.05
N HIS A 275 -5.35 12.92 -26.39
CA HIS A 275 -4.17 13.43 -27.08
C HIS A 275 -4.05 14.94 -26.88
N HIS A 276 -2.86 15.42 -26.49
CA HIS A 276 -2.64 16.80 -26.10
C HIS A 276 -2.97 17.79 -27.22
N ASP A 277 -2.45 17.57 -28.44
CA ASP A 277 -2.58 18.53 -29.54
C ASP A 277 -3.92 18.46 -30.26
N THR A 278 -4.48 17.26 -30.46
CA THR A 278 -5.72 17.07 -31.22
C THR A 278 -6.96 17.08 -30.35
N GLY A 279 -6.81 16.83 -29.04
CA GLY A 279 -7.92 16.66 -28.10
C GLY A 279 -8.72 15.38 -28.32
N GLU A 280 -8.33 14.51 -29.24
CA GLU A 280 -8.99 13.25 -29.52
C GLU A 280 -8.66 12.21 -28.43
N GLU A 281 -9.63 11.36 -28.12
CA GLU A 281 -9.41 10.22 -27.25
C GLU A 281 -8.71 9.11 -28.01
N GLN A 282 -7.62 8.60 -27.45
CA GLN A 282 -6.83 7.50 -27.97
C GLN A 282 -6.74 6.38 -26.94
N GLN A 283 -6.53 5.17 -27.41
CA GLN A 283 -6.35 3.99 -26.58
C GLN A 283 -4.88 3.57 -26.62
N ARG A 284 -4.16 3.71 -25.51
CA ARG A 284 -2.73 3.45 -25.42
C ARG A 284 -2.39 2.43 -24.35
N ARG A 285 -1.35 1.61 -24.61
CA ARG A 285 -0.79 0.71 -23.60
C ARG A 285 0.09 1.49 -22.62
N LEU A 286 0.23 0.95 -21.42
CA LEU A 286 1.09 1.50 -20.38
C LEU A 286 2.56 1.45 -20.77
N ASN A 287 3.33 2.51 -20.45
CA ASN A 287 4.77 2.41 -20.28
C ASN A 287 5.09 2.37 -18.79
N LEU A 288 5.88 1.39 -18.37
CA LEU A 288 6.37 1.24 -17.01
C LEU A 288 7.81 1.76 -16.93
N VAL A 289 8.01 2.89 -16.25
CA VAL A 289 9.35 3.46 -15.98
C VAL A 289 9.80 3.05 -14.59
N ILE A 290 11.00 2.50 -14.45
CA ILE A 290 11.55 2.05 -13.17
C ILE A 290 12.87 2.77 -12.90
N ILE A 291 12.92 3.57 -11.84
CA ILE A 291 14.16 4.12 -11.27
C ILE A 291 14.76 3.06 -10.36
N ASP A 292 15.95 2.58 -10.72
CA ASP A 292 16.57 1.36 -10.17
C ASP A 292 17.94 1.64 -9.53
N PRO A 293 18.01 2.07 -8.28
CA PRO A 293 19.26 2.35 -7.58
C PRO A 293 20.07 1.08 -7.25
N GLU A 294 19.45 -0.09 -7.23
CA GLU A 294 20.11 -1.36 -6.92
C GLU A 294 20.50 -2.16 -8.15
N ASN A 295 20.11 -1.71 -9.35
CA ASN A 295 20.39 -2.35 -10.65
C ASN A 295 19.87 -3.81 -10.72
N GLU A 296 18.65 -4.03 -10.29
CA GLU A 296 18.03 -5.38 -10.24
C GLU A 296 16.92 -5.58 -11.27
N TYR A 297 16.22 -4.50 -11.70
CA TYR A 297 14.99 -4.61 -12.51
C TYR A 297 15.23 -4.93 -13.99
N TRP A 298 16.43 -4.72 -14.54
CA TRP A 298 16.74 -5.14 -15.90
C TRP A 298 16.61 -6.66 -16.11
N GLU A 299 16.71 -7.43 -15.03
CA GLU A 299 16.48 -8.88 -15.06
C GLU A 299 15.04 -9.28 -15.39
N MET A 300 14.07 -8.35 -15.26
CA MET A 300 12.69 -8.58 -15.66
C MET A 300 12.54 -8.91 -17.15
N GLY A 301 13.53 -8.58 -17.99
CA GLY A 301 13.59 -9.02 -19.38
C GLY A 301 13.95 -10.49 -19.60
N LYS A 302 14.17 -11.27 -18.52
CA LYS A 302 14.61 -12.68 -18.60
C LYS A 302 13.64 -13.62 -17.89
N ASP A 303 13.52 -14.84 -18.44
CA ASP A 303 12.71 -15.90 -17.84
C ASP A 303 13.30 -16.40 -16.53
N ASN A 304 12.42 -16.75 -15.60
CA ASN A 304 12.81 -17.54 -14.44
C ASN A 304 12.84 -19.02 -14.83
N SER A 305 14.02 -19.61 -14.78
CA SER A 305 14.22 -21.02 -15.14
C SER A 305 13.45 -22.00 -14.22
N ALA A 306 13.15 -21.61 -12.99
CA ALA A 306 12.36 -22.43 -12.07
C ALA A 306 10.91 -22.59 -12.54
N ILE A 307 10.33 -21.56 -13.16
CA ILE A 307 8.99 -21.62 -13.74
C ILE A 307 9.04 -22.31 -15.10
N ALA A 308 9.98 -21.93 -15.97
CA ALA A 308 10.09 -22.46 -17.33
C ALA A 308 10.31 -23.98 -17.38
N ASN A 309 10.82 -24.58 -16.31
CA ASN A 309 11.08 -26.02 -16.19
C ASN A 309 10.02 -26.77 -15.36
N ASP A 310 8.97 -26.11 -14.87
CA ASP A 310 7.93 -26.72 -14.03
C ASP A 310 6.53 -26.48 -14.62
N GLU A 311 6.04 -27.49 -15.35
CA GLU A 311 4.71 -27.42 -16.00
C GLU A 311 3.54 -27.26 -14.99
N VAL A 312 3.70 -27.69 -13.75
CA VAL A 312 2.65 -27.57 -12.73
C VAL A 312 2.53 -26.12 -12.29
N ILE A 313 3.67 -25.49 -11.99
CA ILE A 313 3.72 -24.07 -11.65
C ILE A 313 3.14 -23.24 -12.80
N GLU A 314 3.61 -23.46 -14.03
CA GLU A 314 3.16 -22.71 -15.22
C GLU A 314 1.65 -22.86 -15.44
N ARG A 315 1.10 -24.06 -15.30
CA ARG A 315 -0.33 -24.32 -15.44
C ARG A 315 -1.15 -23.60 -14.37
N THR A 316 -0.68 -23.60 -13.12
CA THR A 316 -1.33 -22.89 -12.00
C THR A 316 -1.36 -21.38 -12.26
N LEU A 317 -0.22 -20.78 -12.67
CA LEU A 317 -0.15 -19.38 -13.00
C LEU A 317 -1.10 -18.99 -14.14
N ARG A 318 -1.13 -19.79 -15.21
CA ARG A 318 -2.05 -19.56 -16.36
C ARG A 318 -3.52 -19.66 -15.97
N ARG A 319 -3.89 -20.61 -15.10
CA ARG A 319 -5.27 -20.77 -14.62
C ARG A 319 -5.77 -19.49 -13.92
N HIS A 320 -4.92 -18.87 -13.11
CA HIS A 320 -5.24 -17.65 -12.40
C HIS A 320 -4.90 -16.36 -13.18
N GLY A 321 -4.66 -16.45 -14.48
CA GLY A 321 -4.33 -15.29 -15.32
C GLY A 321 -3.04 -14.56 -14.95
N VAL A 322 -2.16 -15.19 -14.13
CA VAL A 322 -0.91 -14.60 -13.65
C VAL A 322 0.12 -14.57 -14.77
N LYS A 323 0.54 -13.35 -15.13
CA LYS A 323 1.55 -13.13 -16.17
C LYS A 323 2.93 -13.46 -15.64
N HIS A 324 3.67 -14.30 -16.35
CA HIS A 324 5.00 -14.79 -15.97
C HIS A 324 5.93 -14.80 -17.19
N GLY A 325 7.20 -15.08 -16.94
CA GLY A 325 8.27 -15.01 -17.94
C GLY A 325 8.78 -13.59 -18.18
N GLY A 326 9.90 -13.49 -18.88
CA GLY A 326 10.56 -12.24 -19.21
C GLY A 326 9.66 -11.28 -19.99
N VAL A 327 9.99 -10.01 -19.89
CA VAL A 327 9.32 -8.95 -20.66
C VAL A 327 10.09 -8.75 -21.96
N ASP A 328 9.45 -8.98 -23.11
CA ASP A 328 10.10 -8.88 -24.42
C ASP A 328 10.48 -7.44 -24.77
N ASN A 329 9.68 -6.45 -24.36
CA ASN A 329 9.89 -5.03 -24.65
C ASN A 329 10.41 -4.31 -23.39
N LEU A 330 11.60 -4.69 -22.94
CA LEU A 330 12.32 -4.03 -21.87
C LEU A 330 13.58 -3.37 -22.42
N GLU A 331 13.70 -2.07 -22.18
CA GLU A 331 14.86 -1.25 -22.58
C GLU A 331 15.51 -0.65 -21.32
N VAL A 332 16.85 -0.62 -21.33
CA VAL A 332 17.65 -0.04 -20.24
C VAL A 332 18.30 1.24 -20.73
N PHE A 333 18.01 2.35 -20.03
CA PHE A 333 18.59 3.66 -20.32
C PHE A 333 19.49 4.08 -19.16
N VAL A 334 20.80 4.15 -19.40
CA VAL A 334 21.81 4.43 -18.37
C VAL A 334 22.13 5.92 -18.35
N PRO A 335 21.81 6.63 -17.25
CA PRO A 335 22.17 8.04 -17.12
C PRO A 335 23.68 8.24 -17.24
N GLN A 336 24.10 9.18 -18.09
CA GLN A 336 25.49 9.56 -18.26
C GLN A 336 25.86 10.59 -17.20
N VAL A 337 26.89 10.29 -16.41
CA VAL A 337 27.42 11.18 -15.38
C VAL A 337 28.93 11.10 -15.37
N ALA A 338 29.60 12.25 -15.42
CA ALA A 338 31.05 12.29 -15.47
C ALA A 338 31.74 11.58 -14.32
N GLY A 339 32.75 10.81 -14.62
CA GLY A 339 33.56 10.08 -13.64
C GLY A 339 32.91 8.83 -13.07
N THR A 340 31.80 8.35 -13.66
CA THR A 340 31.16 7.08 -13.31
C THR A 340 31.36 6.04 -14.42
N ASN A 341 31.14 4.77 -14.09
CA ASN A 341 31.13 3.69 -15.07
C ASN A 341 29.71 3.10 -15.11
N ALA A 342 29.20 2.86 -16.32
CA ALA A 342 27.91 2.23 -16.49
C ALA A 342 27.83 0.89 -15.70
N PRO A 343 26.68 0.59 -15.07
CA PRO A 343 26.50 -0.66 -14.34
C PRO A 343 26.47 -1.85 -15.32
N SER A 344 26.77 -3.05 -14.81
CA SER A 344 26.64 -4.26 -15.60
C SER A 344 25.14 -4.59 -15.76
N THR A 345 24.66 -4.45 -16.99
CA THR A 345 23.27 -4.76 -17.37
C THR A 345 23.25 -5.65 -18.61
N THR A 346 22.07 -5.82 -19.20
CA THR A 346 21.92 -6.30 -20.59
C THR A 346 22.37 -5.21 -21.57
N GLU A 347 22.02 -5.34 -22.85
CA GLU A 347 22.16 -4.22 -23.79
C GLU A 347 21.50 -2.97 -23.23
N SER A 348 22.20 -1.84 -23.25
CA SER A 348 21.73 -0.59 -22.69
C SER A 348 22.01 0.57 -23.63
N ARG A 349 21.23 1.63 -23.49
CA ARG A 349 21.37 2.89 -24.23
C ARG A 349 21.80 3.99 -23.28
N GLU A 350 22.40 5.04 -23.81
CA GLU A 350 22.74 6.22 -23.03
C GLU A 350 21.49 7.06 -22.76
N LEU A 351 21.50 7.79 -21.64
CA LEU A 351 20.51 8.79 -21.27
C LEU A 351 21.23 10.00 -20.69
N SER A 352 21.14 11.11 -21.37
CA SER A 352 21.78 12.35 -20.97
C SER A 352 20.75 13.35 -20.44
N ILE A 353 21.06 14.01 -19.33
CA ILE A 353 20.24 15.10 -18.78
C ILE A 353 20.76 16.42 -19.30
N PRO A 354 20.08 17.08 -20.25
CA PRO A 354 20.53 18.36 -20.76
C PRO A 354 20.26 19.49 -19.76
N PHE A 355 21.10 20.51 -19.73
CA PHE A 355 20.87 21.73 -18.93
C PHE A 355 19.52 22.39 -19.25
N GLU A 356 19.01 22.20 -20.44
CA GLU A 356 17.71 22.68 -20.87
C GLU A 356 16.56 22.24 -19.92
N VAL A 357 16.72 21.12 -19.19
CA VAL A 357 15.76 20.67 -18.17
C VAL A 357 15.56 21.71 -17.06
N VAL A 358 16.53 22.58 -16.81
CA VAL A 358 16.46 23.65 -15.82
C VAL A 358 15.51 24.78 -16.25
N ARG A 359 15.18 24.89 -17.55
CA ARG A 359 14.22 25.87 -18.05
C ARG A 359 12.87 25.69 -17.35
N GLY A 360 12.39 26.72 -16.65
CA GLY A 360 11.20 26.65 -15.80
C GLY A 360 11.38 25.88 -14.47
N ARG A 361 12.58 25.33 -14.21
CA ARG A 361 12.89 24.53 -13.02
C ARG A 361 14.17 25.03 -12.32
N PRO A 362 14.26 26.33 -11.99
CA PRO A 362 15.49 26.90 -11.43
C PRO A 362 15.86 26.30 -10.06
N ASP A 363 14.89 25.78 -9.32
CA ASP A 363 15.11 25.14 -8.01
C ASP A 363 16.01 23.89 -8.12
N LEU A 364 16.13 23.26 -9.30
CA LEU A 364 17.09 22.16 -9.53
C LEU A 364 18.56 22.56 -9.29
N LEU A 365 18.90 23.84 -9.50
CA LEU A 365 20.22 24.36 -9.20
C LEU A 365 20.40 24.80 -7.73
N MET A 366 19.43 24.52 -6.85
CA MET A 366 19.44 24.99 -5.47
C MET A 366 19.42 23.83 -4.45
N PRO A 367 20.53 23.06 -4.31
CA PRO A 367 20.64 21.97 -3.33
C PRO A 367 20.88 22.49 -1.88
N TYR A 368 20.28 23.61 -1.52
CA TYR A 368 20.42 24.32 -0.22
C TYR A 368 19.33 25.40 -0.13
N GLN A 369 19.22 26.06 1.03
CA GLN A 369 18.31 27.19 1.25
C GLN A 369 19.07 28.53 1.02
N PRO A 370 18.95 29.18 -0.15
CA PRO A 370 19.49 30.51 -0.37
C PRO A 370 18.62 31.58 0.32
N THR A 371 19.15 32.80 0.47
CA THR A 371 18.29 33.94 0.82
C THR A 371 17.34 34.26 -0.34
N GLU A 372 16.16 34.83 -0.07
CA GLU A 372 15.19 35.25 -1.09
C GLU A 372 15.80 36.10 -2.20
N ILE A 373 16.70 37.03 -1.82
CA ILE A 373 17.41 37.90 -2.79
C ILE A 373 18.29 37.05 -3.72
N THR A 374 19.03 36.07 -3.15
CA THR A 374 19.91 35.21 -3.96
C THR A 374 19.10 34.27 -4.83
N ARG A 375 17.98 33.75 -4.32
CA ARG A 375 17.05 32.91 -5.08
C ARG A 375 16.48 33.67 -6.28
N GLY A 376 15.96 34.87 -6.04
CA GLY A 376 15.46 35.74 -7.13
C GLY A 376 16.53 35.99 -8.18
N ALA A 377 17.73 36.38 -7.76
CA ALA A 377 18.85 36.63 -8.71
C ALA A 377 19.26 35.39 -9.52
N ILE A 378 19.21 34.17 -8.95
CA ILE A 378 19.47 32.93 -9.70
C ILE A 378 18.38 32.71 -10.76
N ILE A 379 17.11 32.91 -10.41
CA ILE A 379 15.97 32.78 -11.31
C ILE A 379 16.10 33.79 -12.46
N ASP A 380 16.36 35.08 -12.15
CA ASP A 380 16.54 36.12 -13.14
C ASP A 380 17.69 35.81 -14.12
N CYS A 381 18.80 35.26 -13.63
CA CYS A 381 19.92 34.85 -14.47
C CYS A 381 19.56 33.68 -15.40
N ILE A 382 18.83 32.68 -14.92
CA ILE A 382 18.39 31.54 -15.73
C ILE A 382 17.41 31.99 -16.80
N ASP A 383 16.40 32.79 -16.43
CA ASP A 383 15.39 33.29 -17.36
C ASP A 383 16.01 34.20 -18.42
N ALA A 384 16.95 35.08 -18.05
CA ALA A 384 17.67 35.92 -18.98
C ALA A 384 18.53 35.11 -19.96
N TYR A 385 19.19 34.04 -19.47
CA TYR A 385 20.00 33.16 -20.31
C TYR A 385 19.12 32.46 -21.37
N PHE A 386 18.05 31.83 -20.98
CA PHE A 386 17.15 31.14 -21.90
C PHE A 386 16.46 32.10 -22.86
N SER A 387 16.04 33.30 -22.41
CA SER A 387 15.47 34.33 -23.26
C SER A 387 16.49 34.81 -24.30
N SER A 388 17.72 35.06 -23.89
CA SER A 388 18.80 35.44 -24.79
C SER A 388 19.11 34.36 -25.85
N PHE A 389 19.05 33.09 -25.45
CA PHE A 389 19.21 31.96 -26.35
C PHE A 389 18.09 31.90 -27.40
N ASP A 390 16.84 32.10 -27.00
CA ASP A 390 15.68 32.07 -27.88
C ASP A 390 15.66 33.27 -28.87
N GLU A 391 15.97 34.49 -28.40
CA GLU A 391 16.01 35.71 -29.23
C GLU A 391 17.10 35.64 -30.30
N GLN A 392 18.23 35.04 -30.01
CA GLN A 392 19.35 34.92 -30.96
C GLN A 392 19.18 33.73 -31.92
N GLY A 393 18.06 33.05 -31.89
CA GLY A 393 17.81 31.89 -32.73
C GLY A 393 18.67 30.68 -32.36
N GLY A 394 18.94 30.52 -31.07
CA GLY A 394 19.99 29.71 -30.52
C GLY A 394 21.33 30.39 -30.77
N TYR A 395 22.35 30.16 -29.95
CA TYR A 395 23.71 30.69 -30.14
C TYR A 395 24.37 30.18 -31.46
N ARG A 396 23.64 30.36 -32.59
CA ARG A 396 24.06 29.88 -33.93
C ARG A 396 25.38 30.47 -34.36
N ASP A 397 25.69 31.71 -33.93
CA ASP A 397 26.98 32.34 -34.20
C ASP A 397 28.15 31.67 -33.46
N ARG A 398 27.88 30.89 -32.40
CA ARG A 398 28.88 30.10 -31.67
C ARG A 398 28.87 28.61 -32.04
N GLY A 399 27.98 28.18 -32.95
CA GLY A 399 27.85 26.78 -33.35
C GLY A 399 27.12 25.89 -32.32
N VAL A 400 26.46 26.49 -31.32
CA VAL A 400 25.69 25.77 -30.28
C VAL A 400 24.24 25.67 -30.71
N SER A 401 23.76 24.45 -30.87
CA SER A 401 22.37 24.15 -31.27
C SER A 401 21.40 24.01 -30.12
N ARG A 402 21.91 23.91 -28.91
CA ARG A 402 21.16 23.66 -27.65
C ARG A 402 21.75 24.50 -26.50
N PRO A 403 20.94 25.02 -25.56
CA PRO A 403 21.46 25.65 -24.35
C PRO A 403 22.20 24.62 -23.48
N THR A 404 23.44 24.95 -23.10
CA THR A 404 24.28 24.08 -22.27
C THR A 404 24.66 24.75 -20.96
N TYR A 405 25.04 23.93 -19.97
CA TYR A 405 25.49 24.42 -18.68
C TYR A 405 26.79 25.25 -18.80
N GLU A 406 27.73 24.84 -19.64
CA GLU A 406 28.97 25.62 -19.90
C GLU A 406 28.65 26.97 -20.51
N ASP A 407 27.73 27.05 -21.48
CA ASP A 407 27.28 28.31 -22.08
C ASP A 407 26.59 29.23 -21.05
N PHE A 408 25.81 28.65 -20.12
CA PHE A 408 25.23 29.42 -19.03
C PHE A 408 26.30 30.05 -18.12
N LEU A 409 27.35 29.31 -17.76
CA LEU A 409 28.47 29.86 -16.99
C LEU A 409 29.23 30.92 -17.75
N ALA A 410 29.43 30.74 -19.07
CA ALA A 410 30.04 31.75 -19.95
C ALA A 410 29.17 33.02 -20.01
N PHE A 411 27.84 32.87 -20.14
CA PHE A 411 26.88 33.97 -20.10
C PHE A 411 26.98 34.76 -18.78
N LEU A 412 27.06 34.08 -17.61
CA LEU A 412 27.27 34.76 -16.35
C LEU A 412 28.59 35.51 -16.29
N THR A 413 29.67 34.96 -16.88
CA THR A 413 30.97 35.60 -16.91
C THR A 413 30.93 36.86 -17.78
N GLU A 414 30.22 36.87 -18.92
CA GLU A 414 30.01 38.05 -19.76
C GLU A 414 29.27 39.18 -19.04
N HIS A 415 28.43 38.85 -18.05
CA HIS A 415 27.65 39.82 -17.29
C HIS A 415 28.26 40.14 -15.91
N ASP A 416 29.53 39.88 -15.70
CA ASP A 416 30.25 40.18 -14.43
C ASP A 416 30.36 41.68 -14.14
N ASP A 417 30.34 42.54 -15.19
CA ASP A 417 30.32 44.00 -15.03
C ASP A 417 29.00 44.45 -14.31
N GLU A 418 29.15 45.30 -13.30
CA GLU A 418 28.02 45.86 -12.54
C GLU A 418 27.06 46.69 -13.41
N ASN A 419 27.53 47.23 -14.51
CA ASN A 419 26.73 48.00 -15.47
C ASN A 419 26.15 47.11 -16.58
N SER A 420 26.37 45.79 -16.51
CA SER A 420 25.77 44.90 -17.47
C SER A 420 24.22 45.02 -17.40
N ARG A 421 23.58 44.88 -18.55
CA ARG A 421 22.14 45.02 -18.65
C ARG A 421 21.39 44.07 -17.68
N LEU A 422 21.84 42.83 -17.58
CA LEU A 422 21.26 41.83 -16.70
C LEU A 422 21.26 42.27 -15.22
N ARG A 423 22.44 42.73 -14.73
CA ARG A 423 22.56 43.15 -13.34
C ARG A 423 21.86 44.44 -13.03
N ALA A 424 21.88 45.41 -13.98
CA ALA A 424 21.25 46.70 -13.80
C ALA A 424 19.71 46.62 -13.84
N GLU A 425 19.14 45.84 -14.76
CA GLU A 425 17.68 45.67 -14.88
C GLU A 425 17.06 44.90 -13.68
N ASN A 426 17.82 43.95 -13.05
CA ASN A 426 17.37 43.14 -11.96
C ASN A 426 17.91 43.57 -10.58
N ASP A 427 18.55 44.73 -10.49
CA ASP A 427 19.15 45.30 -9.28
C ASP A 427 20.09 44.30 -8.52
N ILE A 428 20.90 43.54 -9.28
CA ILE A 428 21.80 42.53 -8.72
C ILE A 428 23.12 43.15 -8.32
N GLY A 429 23.28 43.48 -7.04
CA GLY A 429 24.50 44.04 -6.50
C GLY A 429 25.67 43.04 -6.46
N GLY A 430 26.93 43.54 -6.38
CA GLY A 430 28.13 42.71 -6.44
C GLY A 430 28.21 41.56 -5.42
N GLY A 431 27.71 41.78 -4.22
CA GLY A 431 27.63 40.72 -3.19
C GLY A 431 26.68 39.57 -3.56
N THR A 432 25.51 39.91 -4.08
CA THR A 432 24.51 38.94 -4.56
C THR A 432 25.04 38.23 -5.81
N TRP A 433 25.66 38.96 -6.75
CA TRP A 433 26.26 38.38 -7.94
C TRP A 433 27.32 37.31 -7.63
N GLY A 434 28.27 37.65 -6.77
CA GLY A 434 29.26 36.67 -6.32
C GLY A 434 28.67 35.49 -5.53
N ALA A 435 27.50 35.69 -4.93
CA ALA A 435 26.76 34.57 -4.31
C ALA A 435 26.10 33.68 -5.38
N VAL A 436 25.53 34.26 -6.45
CA VAL A 436 24.98 33.52 -7.61
C VAL A 436 26.06 32.67 -8.22
N GLN A 437 27.18 33.28 -8.67
CA GLN A 437 28.28 32.56 -9.33
C GLN A 437 28.78 31.36 -8.51
N ARG A 438 29.09 31.55 -7.21
CA ARG A 438 29.52 30.43 -6.35
C ARG A 438 28.51 29.33 -6.13
N ARG A 439 27.22 29.63 -6.29
CA ARG A 439 26.14 28.66 -6.04
C ARG A 439 25.76 27.87 -7.30
N VAL A 440 25.82 28.50 -8.45
CA VAL A 440 25.51 27.84 -9.71
C VAL A 440 26.71 27.15 -10.34
N ASP A 441 27.94 27.55 -10.02
CA ASP A 441 29.15 26.86 -10.46
C ASP A 441 29.57 25.80 -9.45
N ARG A 442 29.15 24.55 -9.71
CA ARG A 442 29.43 23.38 -8.87
C ARG A 442 29.79 22.16 -9.68
N GLY A 443 30.73 21.38 -9.17
CA GLY A 443 31.16 20.13 -9.79
C GLY A 443 30.00 19.15 -10.06
N THR A 444 29.00 19.07 -9.18
CA THR A 444 27.82 18.23 -9.38
C THR A 444 27.06 18.59 -10.67
N PHE A 445 26.95 19.87 -11.00
CA PHE A 445 26.24 20.32 -12.20
C PHE A 445 27.07 20.04 -13.45
N HIS A 446 28.38 20.27 -13.40
CA HIS A 446 29.31 19.90 -14.47
C HIS A 446 29.29 18.39 -14.75
N ASP A 447 29.16 17.59 -13.70
CA ASP A 447 29.24 16.14 -13.85
C ASP A 447 27.92 15.50 -14.35
N VAL A 448 26.78 16.18 -14.22
CA VAL A 448 25.46 15.63 -14.57
C VAL A 448 24.89 16.25 -15.86
N PHE A 449 24.97 17.58 -16.02
CA PHE A 449 24.34 18.20 -17.16
C PHE A 449 25.22 18.08 -18.43
N ASP A 450 24.53 17.80 -19.53
CA ASP A 450 25.08 17.74 -20.88
C ASP A 450 26.16 16.65 -21.11
N GLU A 451 26.26 15.68 -20.19
CA GLU A 451 27.12 14.51 -20.36
C GLU A 451 26.48 13.50 -21.34
N GLY A 452 27.29 13.00 -22.32
CA GLY A 452 26.82 12.05 -23.32
C GLY A 452 26.19 12.72 -24.55
N THR A 453 25.44 11.96 -25.34
CA THR A 453 24.89 12.39 -26.63
C THR A 453 23.39 12.18 -26.80
N ASP A 454 22.80 11.22 -26.10
CA ASP A 454 21.39 10.85 -26.22
C ASP A 454 20.56 11.62 -25.17
N PHE A 455 20.21 12.85 -25.51
CA PHE A 455 19.54 13.77 -24.61
C PHE A 455 18.08 13.41 -24.42
N LEU A 456 17.61 13.38 -23.16
CA LEU A 456 16.27 13.00 -22.77
C LEU A 456 15.15 13.59 -23.63
N PRO A 457 15.09 14.89 -23.96
CA PRO A 457 14.04 15.43 -24.83
C PRO A 457 14.11 14.92 -26.28
N ASP A 458 15.29 14.55 -26.79
CA ASP A 458 15.45 14.08 -28.17
C ASP A 458 15.07 12.60 -28.33
N ILE A 459 15.21 11.81 -27.27
CA ILE A 459 14.91 10.37 -27.28
C ILE A 459 13.67 10.03 -26.45
N SER A 460 12.87 11.03 -26.09
CA SER A 460 11.71 10.84 -25.20
C SER A 460 10.68 9.85 -25.74
N ASP A 461 10.48 9.79 -27.05
CA ASP A 461 9.61 8.83 -27.73
C ASP A 461 10.11 7.38 -27.66
N GLU A 462 11.40 7.19 -27.37
CA GLU A 462 12.00 5.89 -27.14
C GLU A 462 11.98 5.51 -25.66
N VAL A 463 12.23 6.48 -24.77
CA VAL A 463 12.17 6.28 -23.32
C VAL A 463 10.75 6.03 -22.84
N PHE A 464 9.77 6.79 -23.36
CA PHE A 464 8.36 6.73 -22.96
C PHE A 464 7.48 6.01 -23.99
N ARG A 465 8.02 4.99 -24.62
CA ARG A 465 7.32 4.22 -25.65
C ARG A 465 6.16 3.40 -25.07
N GLU A 466 5.03 3.45 -25.73
CA GLU A 466 3.84 2.66 -25.40
C GLU A 466 4.13 1.15 -25.33
N GLY A 467 3.72 0.50 -24.24
CA GLY A 467 3.86 -0.94 -24.02
C GLY A 467 5.28 -1.41 -23.67
N GLN A 468 6.16 -0.50 -23.30
CA GLN A 468 7.55 -0.77 -22.93
C GLN A 468 7.75 -0.76 -21.41
N VAL A 469 8.71 -1.54 -20.94
CA VAL A 469 9.33 -1.38 -19.62
C VAL A 469 10.64 -0.65 -19.80
N THR A 470 10.75 0.53 -19.23
CA THR A 470 11.93 1.39 -19.26
C THR A 470 12.63 1.32 -17.92
N VAL A 471 13.82 0.73 -17.86
CA VAL A 471 14.63 0.66 -16.62
C VAL A 471 15.73 1.70 -16.67
N ILE A 472 15.82 2.51 -15.63
CA ILE A 472 16.84 3.57 -15.47
C ILE A 472 17.67 3.25 -14.22
N PRO A 473 18.80 2.52 -14.38
CA PRO A 473 19.66 2.15 -13.25
C PRO A 473 20.47 3.36 -12.81
N THR A 474 20.52 3.62 -11.50
CA THR A 474 21.31 4.71 -10.92
C THR A 474 22.38 4.23 -9.93
N SER A 475 22.57 2.92 -9.79
CA SER A 475 23.53 2.28 -8.85
C SER A 475 24.99 2.75 -9.00
N HIS A 476 25.37 3.27 -10.18
CA HIS A 476 26.71 3.78 -10.47
C HIS A 476 26.89 5.26 -10.11
N ILE A 477 25.82 5.95 -9.73
CA ILE A 477 25.81 7.37 -9.38
C ILE A 477 25.67 7.48 -7.85
N ASN A 478 26.36 8.42 -7.23
CA ASN A 478 26.36 8.55 -5.79
C ASN A 478 26.05 9.96 -5.30
N GLY A 479 25.38 10.07 -4.17
CA GLY A 479 25.15 11.30 -3.42
C GLY A 479 24.41 12.37 -4.23
N SER A 480 24.92 13.59 -4.23
CA SER A 480 24.24 14.74 -4.85
C SER A 480 24.09 14.63 -6.39
N LYS A 481 24.90 13.81 -7.06
CA LYS A 481 24.77 13.53 -8.49
C LYS A 481 23.56 12.65 -8.76
N ASP A 482 23.37 11.59 -7.96
CA ASP A 482 22.20 10.71 -8.03
C ASP A 482 20.92 11.52 -7.80
N SER A 483 20.86 12.25 -6.69
CA SER A 483 19.73 13.12 -6.39
C SER A 483 19.42 14.10 -7.52
N LEU A 484 20.43 14.80 -8.10
CA LEU A 484 20.20 15.72 -9.22
C LEU A 484 19.65 15.00 -10.45
N THR A 485 20.22 13.86 -10.80
CA THR A 485 19.81 13.08 -11.98
C THR A 485 18.37 12.60 -11.84
N VAL A 486 18.04 11.94 -10.72
CA VAL A 486 16.70 11.38 -10.49
C VAL A 486 15.65 12.48 -10.36
N LEU A 487 15.94 13.56 -9.60
CA LEU A 487 14.98 14.66 -9.44
C LEU A 487 14.77 15.42 -10.77
N SER A 488 15.78 15.51 -11.64
CA SER A 488 15.64 16.07 -13.00
C SER A 488 14.72 15.21 -13.85
N LEU A 489 14.88 13.89 -13.83
CA LEU A 489 14.01 12.93 -14.53
C LEU A 489 12.57 13.00 -14.02
N LEU A 490 12.38 12.91 -12.71
CA LEU A 490 11.05 12.95 -12.11
C LEU A 490 10.33 14.26 -12.39
N SER A 491 11.02 15.41 -12.28
CA SER A 491 10.44 16.70 -12.60
C SER A 491 10.06 16.79 -14.08
N TYR A 492 10.91 16.29 -14.98
CA TYR A 492 10.61 16.22 -16.41
C TYR A 492 9.35 15.40 -16.69
N ILE A 493 9.25 14.20 -16.13
CA ILE A 493 8.08 13.32 -16.31
C ILE A 493 6.81 13.98 -15.74
N ILE A 494 6.85 14.42 -14.48
CA ILE A 494 5.68 14.94 -13.78
C ILE A 494 5.15 16.20 -14.48
N GLU A 495 6.01 17.15 -14.81
CA GLU A 495 5.57 18.41 -15.44
C GLU A 495 5.04 18.18 -16.85
N ASN A 496 5.72 17.41 -17.67
CA ASN A 496 5.23 17.09 -19.01
C ASN A 496 3.89 16.32 -18.96
N LYS A 497 3.60 15.66 -17.83
CA LYS A 497 2.33 14.95 -17.61
C LYS A 497 1.19 15.87 -17.17
N ILE A 498 1.43 16.80 -16.25
CA ILE A 498 0.36 17.56 -15.58
C ILE A 498 0.28 19.02 -15.98
N ASP A 499 1.37 19.65 -16.42
CA ASP A 499 1.37 21.05 -16.84
C ASP A 499 0.96 21.17 -18.33
N ASP A 500 0.45 22.34 -18.72
CA ASP A 500 -0.07 22.57 -20.07
C ASP A 500 0.87 23.45 -20.93
N TYR A 501 2.05 23.80 -20.44
CA TYR A 501 3.00 24.67 -21.12
C TYR A 501 4.24 23.90 -21.58
N GLN A 502 4.58 24.03 -22.88
CA GLN A 502 5.77 23.39 -23.51
C GLN A 502 5.88 21.87 -23.20
N VAL A 503 4.80 21.15 -23.45
CA VAL A 503 4.67 19.75 -23.11
C VAL A 503 5.37 18.86 -24.11
N ASP A 504 6.14 17.87 -23.63
CA ASP A 504 6.64 16.76 -24.45
C ASP A 504 5.49 15.80 -24.82
N PRO A 505 5.17 15.66 -26.13
CA PRO A 505 4.07 14.80 -26.55
C PRO A 505 4.27 13.32 -26.22
N ALA A 506 5.52 12.82 -26.20
CA ALA A 506 5.80 11.42 -25.87
C ALA A 506 5.43 11.10 -24.44
N VAL A 507 5.78 11.99 -23.50
CA VAL A 507 5.37 11.86 -22.09
C VAL A 507 3.87 12.05 -21.94
N ARG A 508 3.31 13.13 -22.52
CA ARG A 508 1.90 13.51 -22.31
C ARG A 508 0.92 12.48 -22.83
N ASN A 509 1.17 11.95 -24.02
CA ASN A 509 0.23 11.08 -24.72
C ASN A 509 0.40 9.58 -24.40
N THR A 510 1.30 9.21 -23.50
CA THR A 510 1.53 7.82 -23.09
C THR A 510 1.06 7.60 -21.65
N PRO A 511 0.20 6.64 -21.35
CA PRO A 511 -0.09 6.24 -19.97
C PRO A 511 1.19 5.75 -19.28
N LEU A 512 1.53 6.32 -18.12
CA LEU A 512 2.78 6.04 -17.41
C LEU A 512 2.52 5.49 -16.00
N LEU A 513 3.28 4.47 -15.63
CA LEU A 513 3.53 4.10 -14.24
C LEU A 513 5.01 4.33 -13.95
N VAL A 514 5.32 5.18 -13.00
CA VAL A 514 6.70 5.44 -12.57
C VAL A 514 6.92 4.75 -11.23
N ALA A 515 7.73 3.70 -11.24
CA ALA A 515 8.16 2.99 -10.05
C ALA A 515 9.50 3.55 -9.59
N VAL A 516 9.60 3.95 -8.33
CA VAL A 516 10.82 4.51 -7.74
C VAL A 516 11.25 3.63 -6.58
N ASP A 517 12.32 2.88 -6.79
CA ASP A 517 12.87 2.05 -5.70
C ASP A 517 13.74 2.91 -4.77
N GLU A 518 13.80 2.51 -3.50
CA GLU A 518 14.37 3.29 -2.39
C GLU A 518 13.88 4.75 -2.38
N ALA A 519 12.55 4.91 -2.52
CA ALA A 519 11.87 6.19 -2.70
C ALA A 519 12.16 7.22 -1.60
N HIS A 520 12.52 6.76 -0.39
CA HIS A 520 12.92 7.62 0.72
C HIS A 520 14.16 8.49 0.40
N ASN A 521 15.00 8.08 -0.57
CA ASN A 521 16.15 8.89 -1.00
C ASN A 521 15.73 10.16 -1.77
N TYR A 522 14.52 10.23 -2.30
CA TYR A 522 14.06 11.29 -3.19
C TYR A 522 12.82 12.03 -2.69
N PHE A 523 12.04 11.41 -1.82
CA PHE A 523 10.75 11.91 -1.33
C PHE A 523 10.72 12.07 0.20
N SER A 524 11.88 12.17 0.85
CA SER A 524 11.98 12.49 2.28
C SER A 524 11.64 13.96 2.57
N SER A 525 11.60 14.32 3.85
CA SER A 525 11.46 15.73 4.27
C SER A 525 12.54 16.60 3.61
N ALA A 526 12.15 17.78 3.10
CA ALA A 526 13.03 18.62 2.32
C ALA A 526 14.03 19.41 3.19
N ASP A 527 15.32 19.24 2.94
CA ASP A 527 16.41 20.03 3.50
C ASP A 527 16.89 21.14 2.54
N SER A 528 16.43 21.11 1.30
CA SER A 528 16.82 22.04 0.23
C SER A 528 15.63 22.48 -0.63
N LEU A 529 15.79 23.60 -1.38
CA LEU A 529 14.76 24.04 -2.34
C LEU A 529 14.54 23.05 -3.47
N ARG A 530 15.56 22.30 -3.87
CA ARG A 530 15.44 21.24 -4.87
C ARG A 530 14.50 20.14 -4.37
N GLU A 531 14.70 19.67 -3.16
CA GLU A 531 13.86 18.63 -2.56
C GLU A 531 12.45 19.15 -2.32
N GLU A 532 12.29 20.36 -1.79
CA GLU A 532 10.98 21.01 -1.63
C GLU A 532 10.24 21.13 -2.97
N TYR A 533 10.95 21.48 -4.04
CA TYR A 533 10.37 21.56 -5.37
C TYR A 533 9.85 20.21 -5.83
N ILE A 534 10.64 19.13 -5.70
CA ILE A 534 10.19 17.80 -6.15
C ILE A 534 9.05 17.27 -5.30
N LEU A 535 9.06 17.48 -3.98
CA LEU A 535 7.94 17.10 -3.10
C LEU A 535 6.65 17.82 -3.50
N ARG A 536 6.71 19.11 -3.81
CA ARG A 536 5.57 19.85 -4.33
C ARG A 536 5.06 19.26 -5.65
N ARG A 537 5.95 18.83 -6.56
CA ARG A 537 5.60 18.18 -7.83
C ARG A 537 5.04 16.78 -7.61
N ALA A 538 5.62 16.00 -6.72
CA ALA A 538 5.11 14.69 -6.33
C ALA A 538 3.71 14.78 -5.73
N ARG A 539 3.48 15.70 -4.79
CA ARG A 539 2.16 15.98 -4.22
C ARG A 539 1.13 16.40 -5.31
N ALA A 540 1.56 17.14 -6.33
CA ALA A 540 0.70 17.46 -7.47
C ALA A 540 0.43 16.22 -8.34
N ALA A 541 1.44 15.40 -8.58
CA ALA A 541 1.32 14.16 -9.35
C ALA A 541 0.33 13.18 -8.69
N VAL A 542 0.45 12.94 -7.38
CA VAL A 542 -0.47 12.03 -6.68
C VAL A 542 -1.91 12.58 -6.60
N LYS A 543 -2.10 13.90 -6.64
CA LYS A 543 -3.44 14.52 -6.65
C LYS A 543 -4.09 14.54 -8.04
N GLN A 544 -3.32 14.72 -9.09
CA GLN A 544 -3.83 15.00 -10.44
C GLN A 544 -3.44 13.93 -11.47
N GLY A 545 -2.44 13.11 -11.17
CA GLY A 545 -1.85 12.15 -12.12
C GLY A 545 -2.87 11.21 -12.73
N ARG A 546 -3.85 10.77 -11.94
CA ARG A 546 -4.94 9.91 -12.41
C ARG A 546 -5.66 10.48 -13.65
N LYS A 547 -5.97 11.77 -13.64
CA LYS A 547 -6.59 12.47 -14.79
C LYS A 547 -5.73 12.40 -16.05
N TYR A 548 -4.42 12.44 -15.89
CA TYR A 548 -3.44 12.45 -16.98
C TYR A 548 -2.82 11.07 -17.25
N LYS A 549 -3.35 10.02 -16.62
CA LYS A 549 -2.84 8.64 -16.73
C LYS A 549 -1.36 8.54 -16.31
N LEU A 550 -1.07 9.13 -15.15
CA LEU A 550 0.20 8.99 -14.43
C LEU A 550 -0.04 8.26 -13.11
N GLY A 551 0.58 7.12 -12.94
CA GLY A 551 0.70 6.41 -11.66
C GLY A 551 2.11 6.57 -11.08
N LEU A 552 2.21 6.59 -9.75
CA LEU A 552 3.46 6.49 -9.01
C LEU A 552 3.42 5.22 -8.16
N CYS A 553 4.51 4.45 -8.17
CA CYS A 553 4.72 3.32 -7.29
C CYS A 553 5.98 3.58 -6.48
N LEU A 554 5.82 3.94 -5.22
CA LEU A 554 6.95 4.20 -4.31
C LEU A 554 7.32 2.90 -3.59
N ILE A 555 8.59 2.53 -3.66
CA ILE A 555 9.10 1.31 -3.06
C ILE A 555 10.14 1.74 -2.02
N THR A 556 9.96 1.34 -0.75
CA THR A 556 10.84 1.81 0.33
C THR A 556 11.02 0.77 1.42
N GLN A 557 12.12 0.87 2.14
CA GLN A 557 12.35 0.11 3.38
C GLN A 557 11.83 0.88 4.61
N ASN A 558 11.81 2.19 4.51
CA ASN A 558 11.43 3.09 5.59
C ASN A 558 10.30 4.02 5.10
N PRO A 559 9.05 3.61 5.20
CA PRO A 559 7.92 4.45 4.78
C PRO A 559 7.75 5.72 5.62
N ASP A 560 8.21 5.75 6.87
CA ASP A 560 8.24 6.91 7.76
C ASP A 560 9.22 8.01 7.30
N ASP A 561 10.24 7.66 6.53
CA ASP A 561 11.16 8.63 5.92
C ASP A 561 10.56 9.32 4.68
N VAL A 562 9.46 8.83 4.12
CA VAL A 562 8.78 9.43 2.97
C VAL A 562 7.81 10.51 3.45
N ASP A 563 7.76 11.63 2.72
CA ASP A 563 6.88 12.77 3.04
C ASP A 563 5.41 12.34 3.26
N ASP A 564 4.89 12.68 4.41
CA ASP A 564 3.54 12.35 4.87
C ASP A 564 2.42 12.77 3.89
N ASP A 565 2.56 13.95 3.27
CA ASP A 565 1.56 14.47 2.35
C ASP A 565 1.55 13.71 1.01
N VAL A 566 2.67 13.08 0.66
CA VAL A 566 2.74 12.15 -0.48
C VAL A 566 2.09 10.83 -0.11
N ILE A 567 2.47 10.22 1.04
CA ILE A 567 1.91 8.94 1.50
C ILE A 567 0.38 9.01 1.67
N LYS A 568 -0.15 10.07 2.29
CA LYS A 568 -1.60 10.24 2.51
C LYS A 568 -2.44 10.29 1.24
N GLN A 569 -1.83 10.53 0.08
CA GLN A 569 -2.52 10.54 -1.21
C GLN A 569 -2.38 9.20 -1.97
N ILE A 570 -1.56 8.29 -1.48
CA ILE A 570 -1.41 6.95 -2.05
C ILE A 570 -2.58 6.09 -1.58
N ASN A 571 -3.26 5.46 -2.52
CA ASN A 571 -4.48 4.72 -2.23
C ASN A 571 -4.25 3.20 -2.11
N THR A 572 -3.19 2.68 -2.73
CA THR A 572 -2.84 1.25 -2.64
C THR A 572 -1.57 1.10 -1.82
N ASN A 573 -1.68 0.46 -0.65
CA ASN A 573 -0.54 0.25 0.24
C ASN A 573 -0.29 -1.26 0.40
N ILE A 574 0.96 -1.67 0.25
CA ILE A 574 1.42 -3.04 0.41
C ILE A 574 2.54 -3.03 1.45
N PHE A 575 2.26 -3.57 2.63
CA PHE A 575 3.20 -3.62 3.73
C PHE A 575 3.68 -5.05 3.93
N LEU A 576 4.92 -5.33 3.54
CA LEU A 576 5.63 -6.54 3.96
C LEU A 576 6.13 -6.37 5.40
N GLY A 577 6.70 -7.42 6.00
CA GLY A 577 7.20 -7.31 7.37
C GLY A 577 8.03 -6.05 7.62
N LEU A 578 7.62 -5.24 8.60
CA LEU A 578 8.24 -4.01 9.03
C LEU A 578 8.75 -4.14 10.47
N LYS A 579 9.67 -3.28 10.89
CA LYS A 579 10.09 -3.21 12.30
C LYS A 579 9.00 -2.54 13.13
N SER A 580 8.85 -2.94 14.40
CA SER A 580 7.85 -2.36 15.31
C SER A 580 7.93 -0.83 15.41
N GLU A 581 9.15 -0.28 15.45
CA GLU A 581 9.38 1.17 15.52
C GLU A 581 8.78 1.91 14.31
N VAL A 582 8.89 1.33 13.10
CA VAL A 582 8.34 1.89 11.87
C VAL A 582 6.81 1.75 11.84
N VAL A 583 6.28 0.65 12.36
CA VAL A 583 4.82 0.41 12.39
C VAL A 583 4.09 1.46 13.22
N ASP A 584 4.68 1.87 14.35
CA ASP A 584 4.08 2.86 15.26
C ASP A 584 4.04 4.28 14.65
N ASP A 585 4.96 4.60 13.73
CA ASP A 585 5.10 5.94 13.15
C ASP A 585 4.30 6.12 11.84
N VAL A 586 3.89 5.02 11.16
CA VAL A 586 3.22 5.07 9.85
C VAL A 586 1.70 4.97 9.96
N SER A 587 1.02 6.10 9.86
CA SER A 587 -0.45 6.20 10.04
C SER A 587 -1.29 5.48 8.96
N SER A 588 -0.70 5.07 7.84
CA SER A 588 -1.40 4.34 6.76
C SER A 588 -1.46 2.83 6.98
N ILE A 589 -0.74 2.30 7.98
CA ILE A 589 -0.80 0.89 8.36
C ILE A 589 -2.14 0.62 9.06
N PRO A 590 -2.89 -0.40 8.63
CA PRO A 590 -4.12 -0.80 9.30
C PRO A 590 -3.83 -1.27 10.73
N SER A 591 -4.60 -0.77 11.70
CA SER A 591 -4.38 -1.01 13.13
C SER A 591 -4.48 -2.48 13.53
N GLU A 592 -5.35 -3.23 12.86
CA GLU A 592 -5.59 -4.66 13.05
C GLU A 592 -4.35 -5.51 12.76
N PHE A 593 -3.50 -5.08 11.82
CA PHE A 593 -2.26 -5.78 11.45
C PHE A 593 -0.99 -5.22 12.10
N ALA A 594 -1.09 -4.15 12.88
CA ALA A 594 0.09 -3.46 13.44
C ALA A 594 0.95 -4.38 14.33
N LYS A 595 0.33 -5.31 15.04
CA LYS A 595 1.04 -6.27 15.92
C LYS A 595 1.69 -7.42 15.15
N ASP A 596 1.14 -7.77 13.99
CA ASP A 596 1.54 -8.94 13.22
C ASP A 596 2.64 -8.62 12.21
N LEU A 597 2.62 -7.42 11.62
CA LEU A 597 3.60 -6.97 10.63
C LEU A 597 5.07 -7.18 11.01
N PRO A 598 5.52 -6.94 12.26
CA PRO A 598 6.90 -7.22 12.66
C PRO A 598 7.27 -8.70 12.58
N ASN A 599 6.29 -9.58 12.76
CA ASN A 599 6.46 -11.03 12.79
C ASN A 599 6.32 -11.69 11.41
N PHE A 600 5.82 -10.96 10.41
CA PHE A 600 5.62 -11.51 9.07
C PHE A 600 6.87 -12.17 8.50
N GLY A 601 6.67 -13.33 7.89
CA GLY A 601 7.68 -14.06 7.15
C GLY A 601 8.01 -13.40 5.81
N LYS A 602 8.94 -14.01 5.08
CA LYS A 602 9.33 -13.53 3.75
C LYS A 602 8.16 -13.71 2.76
N GLY A 603 7.74 -12.62 2.14
CA GLY A 603 6.68 -12.62 1.14
C GLY A 603 5.26 -12.53 1.71
N GLN A 604 5.08 -12.49 3.03
CA GLN A 604 3.82 -12.11 3.65
C GLN A 604 3.66 -10.59 3.61
N ALA A 605 2.46 -10.13 3.30
CA ALA A 605 2.15 -8.70 3.20
C ALA A 605 0.70 -8.42 3.61
N VAL A 606 0.45 -7.22 4.11
CA VAL A 606 -0.89 -6.63 4.19
C VAL A 606 -1.10 -5.78 2.94
N VAL A 607 -2.22 -5.96 2.28
CA VAL A 607 -2.63 -5.14 1.15
C VAL A 607 -3.87 -4.34 1.54
N LYS A 608 -3.77 -3.02 1.44
CA LYS A 608 -4.88 -2.09 1.58
C LYS A 608 -5.09 -1.37 0.26
N ALA A 609 -6.19 -1.64 -0.39
CA ALA A 609 -6.59 -1.02 -1.65
C ALA A 609 -7.86 -0.18 -1.45
N PRO A 610 -8.16 0.79 -2.34
CA PRO A 610 -9.41 1.52 -2.28
C PRO A 610 -10.60 0.57 -2.44
N ASP A 611 -11.65 0.84 -1.68
CA ASP A 611 -12.92 0.12 -1.75
C ASP A 611 -12.84 -1.38 -1.38
N VAL A 612 -11.71 -1.82 -0.81
CA VAL A 612 -11.46 -3.20 -0.34
C VAL A 612 -10.98 -3.14 1.10
N GLU A 613 -11.46 -4.06 1.94
CA GLU A 613 -10.92 -4.21 3.29
C GLU A 613 -9.42 -4.57 3.24
N ALA A 614 -8.68 -4.16 4.27
CA ALA A 614 -7.29 -4.55 4.39
C ALA A 614 -7.20 -6.06 4.62
N VAL A 615 -6.36 -6.73 3.87
CA VAL A 615 -6.24 -8.19 3.92
C VAL A 615 -4.78 -8.63 3.98
N GLU A 616 -4.56 -9.76 4.60
CA GLU A 616 -3.27 -10.45 4.53
C GLU A 616 -3.16 -11.23 3.23
N VAL A 617 -2.00 -11.13 2.57
CA VAL A 617 -1.67 -11.91 1.37
C VAL A 617 -0.31 -12.60 1.50
N THR A 618 -0.19 -13.77 0.94
CA THR A 618 1.09 -14.45 0.78
C THR A 618 1.51 -14.42 -0.68
N GLY A 619 2.63 -13.76 -0.97
CA GLY A 619 3.21 -13.69 -2.30
C GLY A 619 3.71 -15.05 -2.79
N LEU A 620 4.03 -15.12 -4.08
CA LEU A 620 4.60 -16.33 -4.67
C LEU A 620 5.99 -16.62 -4.07
N PRO A 621 6.35 -17.87 -3.84
CA PRO A 621 7.67 -18.26 -3.31
C PRO A 621 8.80 -18.09 -4.34
N TYR A 622 8.47 -17.76 -5.58
CA TYR A 622 9.39 -17.55 -6.70
C TYR A 622 9.06 -16.23 -7.42
N CYS A 623 10.07 -15.64 -8.05
CA CYS A 623 9.87 -14.46 -8.88
C CYS A 623 9.31 -14.87 -10.25
N LEU A 624 8.36 -14.11 -10.79
CA LEU A 624 7.72 -14.39 -12.09
C LEU A 624 8.64 -14.14 -13.27
N THR A 625 9.68 -13.34 -13.07
CA THR A 625 10.79 -13.10 -14.00
C THR A 625 12.10 -13.52 -13.35
N LYS A 626 13.24 -13.39 -14.01
CA LYS A 626 14.53 -13.63 -13.38
C LYS A 626 14.75 -12.68 -12.18
N HIS A 627 15.32 -13.21 -11.10
CA HIS A 627 15.74 -12.45 -9.91
C HIS A 627 16.96 -13.10 -9.28
N GLY A 628 18.10 -12.39 -9.33
CA GLY A 628 19.36 -12.90 -8.81
C GLY A 628 19.94 -14.06 -9.64
N ASN A 629 21.00 -14.67 -9.12
CA ASN A 629 21.71 -15.79 -9.76
C ASN A 629 20.99 -17.12 -9.57
#